data_5c894426b9aebe24acf1658e50a983e7
#
_entry.id   5c894426b9aebe24acf1658e50a983e7
#
_cell.length_a   1.000
_cell.length_b   1.000
_cell.length_c   1.000
_cell.angle_alpha   90.00
_cell.angle_beta   90.00
_cell.angle_gamma   90.00
#
_symmetry.space_group_name_H-M   'P 1'
#
loop_
_entity.id
_entity.type
_entity.pdbx_description
1 polymer ?
#
loop_
_entity_poly.entity_id
_entity_poly.type
_entity_poly.pdbx_seq_one_letter_code
_entity_poly.pdbx_strand_id
1 'polypeptide(L)'
;IRRPPRSTPKPSSAASDVYKRQHKELTSHVVGYINRINQKDIKLLTKNKRLSLYRGSDHIGKRGIEQRYENLIHGIPGFEKIEVDAKGNIIRTLEKKEPIHGQDIQLSIDIELQKKAVDAFGDRKGALVALSPHNGEILAYVSQPYFNPNLFVNGIDHKNWNILNTNKARPLLDRVTKGLYPPGSTIKPFIAIAGLENNLRVPPFQINDPGFFTMPNQSKTFRNWKRDGHGQVDMVKAIAVSSDTFFYGLGLELGLDKMNQTLKAYGFGHKTGVDILGEKNGLVANKEWKIKNKKERWYAGETVITAIGQGFTLVTPIQLANATAKIALPNNQNYVSPHLLLNSNQLKQRNDKLYTPPPNKKNTMSYIKEGMEAVTDSGGTAAFLKGGSYKIAAKTGTAQVFGLAGGEYVEEDLPEHLKDHALFIAYAPAKKPKLVVAVIVENGGSGGSAAGPIAKKVFDHYLLSNQ
;
A
#
# COMPACT_ATOMS: atom_id res chain seq x y z
N ILE A 1 -0.43 -3.31 54.14
CA ILE A 1 -0.19 -3.23 52.69
C ILE A 1 -0.09 -1.73 52.38
N ARG A 2 1.13 -1.22 52.26
CA ARG A 2 1.37 0.21 52.06
C ARG A 2 1.64 0.50 50.56
N ARG A 3 0.99 1.54 50.03
CA ARG A 3 1.21 2.04 48.69
C ARG A 3 2.68 2.45 48.54
N PRO A 4 3.37 2.08 47.44
CA PRO A 4 4.70 2.61 47.17
C PRO A 4 4.64 4.13 47.01
N PRO A 5 5.69 4.88 47.40
CA PRO A 5 5.72 6.31 47.26
C PRO A 5 5.53 6.69 45.78
N ARG A 6 4.76 7.75 45.55
CA ARG A 6 4.60 8.34 44.23
C ARG A 6 5.98 8.79 43.74
N SER A 7 6.63 7.98 42.93
CA SER A 7 7.61 8.56 42.02
C SER A 7 6.86 9.51 41.13
N THR A 8 7.17 10.80 41.20
CA THR A 8 6.72 11.74 40.15
C THR A 8 7.17 11.16 38.82
N PRO A 9 6.25 10.83 37.91
CA PRO A 9 6.65 10.43 36.59
C PRO A 9 7.35 11.65 35.98
N LYS A 10 8.63 11.57 35.72
CA LYS A 10 9.22 12.49 34.77
C LYS A 10 8.47 12.29 33.46
N PRO A 11 8.09 13.38 32.76
CA PRO A 11 7.11 13.35 31.68
C PRO A 11 7.71 12.79 30.38
N SER A 12 8.12 11.53 30.37
CA SER A 12 8.66 10.96 29.13
C SER A 12 7.58 10.50 28.17
N SER A 13 6.42 10.02 28.65
CA SER A 13 5.38 9.59 27.75
C SER A 13 4.32 10.65 27.46
N ALA A 14 3.77 11.33 28.49
CA ALA A 14 2.66 12.25 28.30
C ALA A 14 3.07 13.56 27.61
N ALA A 15 4.21 14.15 27.97
CA ALA A 15 4.71 15.37 27.29
C ALA A 15 5.20 15.05 25.87
N SER A 16 5.87 13.90 25.69
CA SER A 16 6.24 13.36 24.39
C SER A 16 5.01 13.09 23.51
N ASP A 17 3.88 12.70 24.07
CA ASP A 17 2.64 12.42 23.33
C ASP A 17 2.02 13.66 22.68
N VAL A 18 2.13 14.80 23.31
CA VAL A 18 1.65 16.08 22.75
C VAL A 18 2.52 16.49 21.55
N TYR A 19 3.83 16.36 21.64
CA TYR A 19 4.75 16.70 20.54
C TYR A 19 4.72 15.69 19.40
N LYS A 20 4.65 14.39 19.68
CA LYS A 20 4.62 13.33 18.67
C LYS A 20 3.39 13.38 17.77
N ARG A 21 2.31 14.03 18.21
CA ARG A 21 1.05 14.12 17.46
C ARG A 21 0.71 15.54 17.04
N GLN A 22 1.71 16.41 16.91
CA GLN A 22 1.49 17.77 16.39
C GLN A 22 0.88 17.78 14.99
N HIS A 23 1.16 16.74 14.18
CA HIS A 23 0.57 16.54 12.85
C HIS A 23 -0.80 15.84 12.88
N LYS A 24 -1.33 15.53 14.07
CA LYS A 24 -2.69 14.99 14.31
C LYS A 24 -3.10 13.94 13.27
N GLU A 25 -4.18 14.24 12.55
CA GLU A 25 -4.80 13.35 11.57
C GLU A 25 -3.86 13.01 10.40
N LEU A 26 -2.99 13.94 10.00
CA LEU A 26 -2.09 13.82 8.84
C LEU A 26 -1.21 12.56 8.88
N THR A 27 -0.84 12.11 10.08
CA THR A 27 0.04 10.96 10.30
C THR A 27 -0.61 9.82 11.07
N SER A 28 -1.95 9.86 11.25
CA SER A 28 -2.69 8.95 12.13
C SER A 28 -2.47 7.46 11.82
N HIS A 29 -2.40 7.07 10.54
CA HIS A 29 -2.18 5.68 10.12
C HIS A 29 -0.70 5.26 10.15
N VAL A 30 0.23 6.22 10.05
CA VAL A 30 1.68 5.97 10.16
C VAL A 30 2.08 5.84 11.62
N VAL A 31 1.93 6.93 12.38
CA VAL A 31 2.33 6.97 13.80
C VAL A 31 1.46 6.03 14.63
N GLY A 32 0.16 6.01 14.35
CA GLY A 32 -0.80 5.26 15.13
C GLY A 32 -1.19 5.98 16.41
N TYR A 33 -1.47 5.20 17.45
CA TYR A 33 -1.83 5.76 18.76
C TYR A 33 -1.43 4.83 19.89
N ILE A 34 -1.26 5.41 21.07
CA ILE A 34 -1.12 4.70 22.34
C ILE A 34 -2.46 4.68 23.07
N ASN A 35 -2.62 3.73 23.96
CA ASN A 35 -3.75 3.66 24.88
C ASN A 35 -3.30 2.97 26.17
N ARG A 36 -4.08 3.10 27.24
CA ARG A 36 -3.84 2.40 28.49
C ARG A 36 -3.78 0.89 28.27
N ILE A 37 -2.93 0.23 29.05
CA ILE A 37 -2.76 -1.22 29.03
C ILE A 37 -4.09 -1.88 29.40
N ASN A 38 -4.49 -2.88 28.63
CA ASN A 38 -5.66 -3.70 28.90
C ASN A 38 -5.28 -5.17 29.16
N GLN A 39 -6.26 -6.01 29.48
CA GLN A 39 -6.05 -7.43 29.80
C GLN A 39 -5.36 -8.23 28.67
N LYS A 40 -5.59 -7.88 27.40
CA LYS A 40 -4.91 -8.54 26.27
C LYS A 40 -3.43 -8.16 26.23
N ASP A 41 -3.14 -6.90 26.51
CA ASP A 41 -1.76 -6.41 26.57
C ASP A 41 -1.01 -7.06 27.74
N ILE A 42 -1.63 -7.15 28.92
CA ILE A 42 -1.06 -7.83 30.08
C ILE A 42 -0.67 -9.26 29.74
N LYS A 43 -1.58 -10.03 29.10
CA LYS A 43 -1.27 -11.40 28.67
C LYS A 43 -0.08 -11.46 27.70
N LEU A 44 -0.01 -10.53 26.73
CA LEU A 44 1.08 -10.46 25.77
C LEU A 44 2.41 -10.08 26.44
N LEU A 45 2.40 -9.06 27.31
CA LEU A 45 3.57 -8.61 28.05
C LEU A 45 4.09 -9.68 29.01
N THR A 46 3.20 -10.44 29.68
CA THR A 46 3.55 -11.57 30.51
C THR A 46 4.23 -12.68 29.70
N LYS A 47 3.63 -13.05 28.56
CA LYS A 47 4.21 -14.04 27.64
C LYS A 47 5.61 -13.65 27.18
N ASN A 48 5.83 -12.37 26.94
CA ASN A 48 7.10 -11.82 26.46
C ASN A 48 8.06 -11.45 27.61
N LYS A 49 7.73 -11.75 28.87
CA LYS A 49 8.51 -11.41 30.07
C LYS A 49 8.81 -9.91 30.21
N ARG A 50 7.88 -9.05 29.78
CA ARG A 50 8.04 -7.59 29.78
C ARG A 50 7.06 -6.87 30.71
N LEU A 51 6.18 -7.56 31.39
CA LEU A 51 5.17 -6.94 32.24
C LEU A 51 5.78 -6.07 33.35
N SER A 52 6.98 -6.43 33.85
CA SER A 52 7.69 -5.66 34.87
C SER A 52 8.13 -4.26 34.41
N LEU A 53 8.17 -4.02 33.10
CA LEU A 53 8.50 -2.71 32.54
C LEU A 53 7.30 -1.74 32.54
N TYR A 54 6.11 -2.25 32.84
CA TYR A 54 4.86 -1.49 32.77
C TYR A 54 4.13 -1.51 34.10
N ARG A 55 3.51 -0.39 34.44
CA ARG A 55 2.53 -0.31 35.52
C ARG A 55 1.12 -0.36 34.95
N GLY A 56 0.11 -0.71 35.75
CA GLY A 56 -1.26 -0.84 35.29
C GLY A 56 -1.92 0.47 34.74
N SER A 57 -1.30 1.62 35.00
CA SER A 57 -1.71 2.92 34.47
C SER A 57 -0.93 3.37 33.24
N ASP A 58 0.05 2.60 32.81
CA ASP A 58 0.93 2.97 31.71
C ASP A 58 0.23 2.83 30.36
N HIS A 59 0.78 3.50 29.37
CA HIS A 59 0.34 3.46 27.99
C HIS A 59 1.18 2.47 27.20
N ILE A 60 0.59 1.93 26.12
CA ILE A 60 1.27 1.05 25.18
C ILE A 60 0.81 1.36 23.76
N GLY A 61 1.69 1.27 22.78
CA GLY A 61 1.36 1.42 21.37
C GLY A 61 0.34 0.38 20.90
N LYS A 62 -0.73 0.84 20.27
CA LYS A 62 -1.84 -0.02 19.79
C LYS A 62 -1.87 -0.18 18.30
N ARG A 63 -1.32 0.77 17.55
CA ARG A 63 -1.26 0.78 16.09
C ARG A 63 -0.04 1.54 15.58
N GLY A 64 0.26 1.35 14.30
CA GLY A 64 1.30 2.10 13.58
C GLY A 64 2.71 1.85 14.12
N ILE A 65 3.52 2.86 13.97
CA ILE A 65 4.91 2.89 14.45
C ILE A 65 4.99 2.78 15.97
N GLU A 66 4.06 3.40 16.70
CA GLU A 66 3.95 3.26 18.17
C GLU A 66 3.87 1.80 18.59
N GLN A 67 3.07 0.99 17.90
CA GLN A 67 2.97 -0.44 18.20
C GLN A 67 4.18 -1.23 17.71
N ARG A 68 4.68 -0.90 16.52
CA ARG A 68 5.76 -1.67 15.87
C ARG A 68 7.07 -1.55 16.62
N TYR A 69 7.38 -0.34 17.09
CA TYR A 69 8.64 0.00 17.74
C TYR A 69 8.50 0.30 19.23
N GLU A 70 7.42 -0.16 19.87
CA GLU A 70 7.17 -0.06 21.30
C GLU A 70 8.40 -0.43 22.14
N ASN A 71 9.12 -1.47 21.73
CA ASN A 71 10.31 -1.94 22.44
C ASN A 71 11.49 -0.97 22.42
N LEU A 72 11.52 -0.07 21.44
CA LEU A 72 12.57 0.94 21.27
C LEU A 72 12.20 2.26 21.94
N ILE A 73 10.94 2.68 21.73
CA ILE A 73 10.47 3.99 22.19
C ILE A 73 10.01 3.97 23.64
N HIS A 74 9.66 2.78 24.17
CA HIS A 74 9.36 2.60 25.59
C HIS A 74 10.64 2.43 26.38
N GLY A 75 10.94 3.33 27.29
CA GLY A 75 12.10 3.25 28.17
C GLY A 75 12.01 2.10 29.18
N ILE A 76 13.03 1.94 29.98
CA ILE A 76 13.07 1.01 31.10
C ILE A 76 12.90 1.82 32.40
N PRO A 77 11.87 1.56 33.21
CA PRO A 77 11.65 2.30 34.43
C PRO A 77 12.79 2.05 35.45
N GLY A 78 13.27 3.09 36.08
CA GLY A 78 14.12 3.00 37.24
C GLY A 78 13.31 2.57 38.50
N PHE A 79 14.01 2.18 39.51
CA PHE A 79 13.42 1.93 40.83
C PHE A 79 14.35 2.35 41.96
N GLU A 80 13.77 2.70 43.09
CA GLU A 80 14.49 2.95 44.32
C GLU A 80 13.89 2.08 45.43
N LYS A 81 14.71 1.29 46.05
CA LYS A 81 14.36 0.46 47.20
C LYS A 81 14.81 1.19 48.45
N ILE A 82 13.85 1.55 49.28
CA ILE A 82 14.07 2.33 50.49
C ILE A 82 13.68 1.51 51.73
N GLU A 83 14.44 1.68 52.79
CA GLU A 83 14.08 1.21 54.12
C GLU A 83 13.32 2.34 54.82
N VAL A 84 12.19 1.99 55.44
CA VAL A 84 11.34 2.95 56.14
C VAL A 84 11.09 2.51 57.55
N ASP A 85 10.96 3.47 58.51
CA ASP A 85 10.56 3.20 59.87
C ASP A 85 9.06 2.82 59.97
N ALA A 86 8.61 2.50 61.20
CA ALA A 86 7.21 2.16 61.45
C ALA A 86 6.22 3.29 61.14
N LYS A 87 6.70 4.54 61.05
CA LYS A 87 5.89 5.72 60.74
C LYS A 87 5.92 6.02 59.21
N GLY A 88 6.76 5.32 58.46
CA GLY A 88 6.88 5.52 57.00
C GLY A 88 7.94 6.55 56.58
N ASN A 89 8.79 7.02 57.51
CA ASN A 89 9.92 7.90 57.19
C ASN A 89 11.04 7.09 56.57
N ILE A 90 11.70 7.65 55.56
CA ILE A 90 12.83 7.00 54.87
C ILE A 90 14.04 7.00 55.81
N ILE A 91 14.55 5.82 56.13
CA ILE A 91 15.78 5.64 56.91
C ILE A 91 17.01 5.69 56.01
N ARG A 92 16.96 4.93 54.92
CA ARG A 92 18.04 4.89 53.93
C ARG A 92 17.56 4.31 52.59
N THR A 93 18.28 4.62 51.54
CA THR A 93 18.14 3.96 50.23
C THR A 93 19.01 2.70 50.20
N LEU A 94 18.38 1.55 49.98
CA LEU A 94 19.05 0.26 49.88
C LEU A 94 19.61 -0.01 48.49
N GLU A 95 18.85 0.37 47.48
CA GLU A 95 19.23 0.15 46.07
C GLU A 95 18.55 1.23 45.20
N LYS A 96 19.28 1.77 44.24
CA LYS A 96 18.73 2.71 43.25
C LYS A 96 19.19 2.29 41.86
N LYS A 97 18.23 2.20 40.94
CA LYS A 97 18.49 2.01 39.53
C LYS A 97 17.86 3.15 38.73
N GLU A 98 18.68 3.86 38.00
CA GLU A 98 18.21 4.97 37.18
C GLU A 98 17.37 4.47 35.99
N PRO A 99 16.37 5.22 35.57
CA PRO A 99 15.58 4.90 34.39
C PRO A 99 16.43 5.03 33.11
N ILE A 100 16.15 4.16 32.14
CA ILE A 100 16.73 4.26 30.79
C ILE A 100 15.65 4.83 29.87
N HIS A 101 15.95 5.95 29.25
CA HIS A 101 15.02 6.58 28.30
C HIS A 101 14.82 5.71 27.06
N GLY A 102 13.62 5.78 26.47
CA GLY A 102 13.36 5.22 25.14
C GLY A 102 14.21 5.92 24.07
N GLN A 103 14.39 5.23 22.97
CA GLN A 103 15.16 5.77 21.85
C GLN A 103 14.27 6.67 20.99
N ASP A 104 14.84 7.78 20.52
CA ASP A 104 14.24 8.55 19.45
C ASP A 104 14.37 7.77 18.13
N ILE A 105 13.30 7.78 17.34
CA ILE A 105 13.29 7.18 16.03
C ILE A 105 12.96 8.22 14.97
N GLN A 106 13.64 8.12 13.85
CA GLN A 106 13.39 8.96 12.68
C GLN A 106 12.70 8.16 11.59
N LEU A 107 11.64 8.75 11.02
CA LEU A 107 10.87 8.13 9.95
C LEU A 107 11.26 8.74 8.60
N SER A 108 11.09 7.95 7.54
CA SER A 108 11.31 8.37 6.15
C SER A 108 10.24 9.31 5.60
N ILE A 109 9.13 9.49 6.34
CA ILE A 109 8.05 10.37 5.89
C ILE A 109 8.55 11.81 5.74
N ASP A 110 8.44 12.33 4.53
CA ASP A 110 8.56 13.76 4.25
C ASP A 110 7.22 14.42 4.56
N ILE A 111 7.19 15.25 5.60
CA ILE A 111 5.94 15.80 6.12
C ILE A 111 5.27 16.78 5.15
N GLU A 112 6.04 17.51 4.36
CA GLU A 112 5.50 18.43 3.36
C GLU A 112 4.94 17.66 2.16
N LEU A 113 5.62 16.59 1.73
CA LEU A 113 5.09 15.69 0.71
C LEU A 113 3.83 14.97 1.20
N GLN A 114 3.80 14.52 2.46
CA GLN A 114 2.63 13.91 3.10
C GLN A 114 1.43 14.87 3.08
N LYS A 115 1.64 16.13 3.45
CA LYS A 115 0.62 17.17 3.44
C LYS A 115 0.11 17.42 2.02
N LYS A 116 1.00 17.58 1.05
CA LYS A 116 0.63 17.74 -0.37
C LYS A 116 -0.15 16.54 -0.91
N ALA A 117 0.22 15.33 -0.50
CA ALA A 117 -0.50 14.12 -0.89
C ALA A 117 -1.93 14.10 -0.31
N VAL A 118 -2.11 14.47 0.96
CA VAL A 118 -3.43 14.60 1.61
C VAL A 118 -4.26 15.69 0.95
N ASP A 119 -3.70 16.88 0.72
CA ASP A 119 -4.37 18.00 0.06
C ASP A 119 -4.81 17.62 -1.37
N ALA A 120 -3.99 16.83 -2.09
CA ALA A 120 -4.31 16.36 -3.42
C ALA A 120 -5.51 15.40 -3.45
N PHE A 121 -5.69 14.61 -2.38
CA PHE A 121 -6.86 13.75 -2.22
C PHE A 121 -8.16 14.54 -2.01
N GLY A 122 -8.11 15.65 -1.24
CA GLY A 122 -9.30 16.37 -0.78
C GLY A 122 -10.17 15.43 0.08
N ASP A 123 -11.47 15.43 -0.14
CA ASP A 123 -12.44 14.62 0.64
C ASP A 123 -12.63 13.19 0.10
N ARG A 124 -11.85 12.77 -0.88
CA ARG A 124 -11.98 11.44 -1.49
C ARG A 124 -11.51 10.35 -0.53
N LYS A 125 -12.12 9.17 -0.65
CA LYS A 125 -11.70 7.97 0.08
C LYS A 125 -10.64 7.21 -0.73
N GLY A 126 -9.64 6.64 -0.04
CA GLY A 126 -8.65 5.83 -0.73
C GLY A 126 -7.29 5.81 -0.05
N ALA A 127 -6.26 5.53 -0.83
CA ALA A 127 -4.89 5.43 -0.34
C ALA A 127 -3.88 5.94 -1.38
N LEU A 128 -2.77 6.48 -0.87
CA LEU A 128 -1.60 6.79 -1.67
C LEU A 128 -0.33 6.32 -0.94
N VAL A 129 0.56 5.72 -1.69
CA VAL A 129 1.93 5.42 -1.27
C VAL A 129 2.89 6.06 -2.24
N ALA A 130 3.79 6.89 -1.71
CA ALA A 130 4.93 7.42 -2.44
C ALA A 130 6.21 6.88 -1.81
N LEU A 131 7.06 6.23 -2.58
CA LEU A 131 8.30 5.64 -2.08
C LEU A 131 9.48 5.86 -3.03
N SER A 132 10.67 5.87 -2.46
CA SER A 132 11.93 5.86 -3.20
C SER A 132 12.21 4.44 -3.72
N PRO A 133 12.37 4.25 -5.04
CA PRO A 133 12.64 2.92 -5.58
C PRO A 133 14.02 2.39 -5.20
N HIS A 134 14.99 3.25 -4.88
CA HIS A 134 16.38 2.86 -4.64
C HIS A 134 16.64 2.30 -3.26
N ASN A 135 15.98 2.84 -2.23
CA ASN A 135 16.22 2.49 -0.84
C ASN A 135 14.98 2.00 -0.11
N GLY A 136 13.79 2.00 -0.75
CA GLY A 136 12.54 1.53 -0.16
C GLY A 136 11.91 2.47 0.86
N GLU A 137 12.45 3.65 1.08
CA GLU A 137 11.89 4.66 1.99
C GLU A 137 10.51 5.11 1.56
N ILE A 138 9.53 5.03 2.44
CA ILE A 138 8.18 5.54 2.21
C ILE A 138 8.17 7.02 2.60
N LEU A 139 8.03 7.88 1.59
CA LEU A 139 8.07 9.34 1.74
C LEU A 139 6.69 9.95 2.01
N ALA A 140 5.62 9.32 1.50
CA ALA A 140 4.24 9.67 1.82
C ALA A 140 3.36 8.42 1.93
N TYR A 141 2.44 8.44 2.91
CA TYR A 141 1.57 7.32 3.27
C TYR A 141 0.19 7.86 3.64
N VAL A 142 -0.72 7.87 2.68
CA VAL A 142 -2.07 8.42 2.85
C VAL A 142 -3.08 7.29 2.92
N SER A 143 -3.92 7.30 3.94
CA SER A 143 -5.11 6.45 4.06
C SER A 143 -6.29 7.32 4.48
N GLN A 144 -7.20 7.59 3.57
CA GLN A 144 -8.36 8.48 3.81
C GLN A 144 -9.68 7.72 3.77
N PRO A 145 -10.65 8.17 4.62
CA PRO A 145 -10.52 9.23 5.61
C PRO A 145 -9.61 8.83 6.77
N TYR A 146 -9.01 9.81 7.39
CA TYR A 146 -8.17 9.67 8.57
C TYR A 146 -8.98 9.91 9.86
N PHE A 147 -8.34 9.74 11.01
CA PHE A 147 -8.94 9.96 12.34
C PHE A 147 -7.98 10.70 13.26
N ASN A 148 -8.51 11.33 14.31
CA ASN A 148 -7.66 11.97 15.31
C ASN A 148 -7.12 10.92 16.30
N PRO A 149 -5.80 10.63 16.30
CA PRO A 149 -5.20 9.63 17.18
C PRO A 149 -5.22 10.04 18.66
N ASN A 150 -5.32 11.34 18.96
CA ASN A 150 -5.34 11.84 20.33
C ASN A 150 -6.62 11.45 21.10
N LEU A 151 -7.70 11.10 20.40
CA LEU A 151 -8.92 10.59 21.03
C LEU A 151 -8.71 9.29 21.81
N PHE A 152 -7.63 8.55 21.51
CA PHE A 152 -7.40 7.20 22.08
C PHE A 152 -6.50 7.20 23.30
N VAL A 153 -5.73 8.25 23.56
CA VAL A 153 -4.63 8.25 24.58
C VAL A 153 -5.10 7.80 25.96
N ASN A 154 -6.16 8.38 26.49
CA ASN A 154 -6.68 8.05 27.81
C ASN A 154 -7.97 7.19 27.78
N GLY A 155 -8.19 6.52 26.64
CA GLY A 155 -9.46 5.87 26.33
C GLY A 155 -10.37 6.79 25.52
N ILE A 156 -10.96 6.25 24.47
CA ILE A 156 -11.92 6.97 23.65
C ILE A 156 -13.30 6.93 24.33
N ASP A 157 -13.99 8.06 24.37
CA ASP A 157 -15.36 8.10 24.87
C ASP A 157 -16.36 7.42 23.91
N HIS A 158 -17.54 7.07 24.42
CA HIS A 158 -18.55 6.35 23.65
C HIS A 158 -19.05 7.12 22.43
N LYS A 159 -19.17 8.45 22.51
CA LYS A 159 -19.63 9.28 21.40
C LYS A 159 -18.65 9.27 20.24
N ASN A 160 -17.39 9.56 20.52
CA ASN A 160 -16.32 9.54 19.50
C ASN A 160 -16.08 8.13 18.94
N TRP A 161 -16.11 7.11 19.83
CA TRP A 161 -16.01 5.71 19.38
C TRP A 161 -17.15 5.35 18.42
N ASN A 162 -18.39 5.69 18.75
CA ASN A 162 -19.53 5.40 17.91
C ASN A 162 -19.40 6.07 16.54
N ILE A 163 -19.03 7.37 16.50
CA ILE A 163 -18.80 8.12 15.25
C ILE A 163 -17.75 7.37 14.36
N LEU A 164 -16.63 6.97 14.93
CA LEU A 164 -15.57 6.31 14.14
C LEU A 164 -15.94 4.89 13.72
N ASN A 165 -16.61 4.12 14.61
CA ASN A 165 -16.89 2.71 14.38
C ASN A 165 -18.07 2.47 13.44
N THR A 166 -19.08 3.35 13.45
CA THR A 166 -20.26 3.25 12.58
C THR A 166 -20.11 3.98 11.25
N ASN A 167 -19.04 4.76 11.08
CA ASN A 167 -18.78 5.51 9.86
C ASN A 167 -18.56 4.55 8.67
N LYS A 168 -19.47 4.60 7.69
CA LYS A 168 -19.40 3.77 6.47
C LYS A 168 -18.10 3.98 5.68
N ALA A 169 -17.47 5.16 5.79
CA ALA A 169 -16.18 5.44 5.16
C ALA A 169 -14.98 4.78 5.88
N ARG A 170 -15.20 4.12 7.04
CA ARG A 170 -14.22 3.31 7.78
C ARG A 170 -12.89 4.05 8.05
N PRO A 171 -12.89 5.17 8.78
CA PRO A 171 -11.67 5.97 9.02
C PRO A 171 -10.57 5.21 9.78
N LEU A 172 -10.93 4.19 10.55
CA LEU A 172 -9.97 3.35 11.27
C LEU A 172 -9.29 2.28 10.39
N LEU A 173 -9.71 2.12 9.13
CA LEU A 173 -9.09 1.19 8.21
C LEU A 173 -7.79 1.81 7.64
N ASP A 174 -6.67 1.19 7.92
CA ASP A 174 -5.43 1.49 7.21
C ASP A 174 -5.51 0.88 5.80
N ARG A 175 -5.87 1.70 4.83
CA ARG A 175 -6.08 1.28 3.45
C ARG A 175 -4.80 0.89 2.74
N VAL A 176 -3.68 1.49 3.12
CA VAL A 176 -2.39 1.24 2.47
C VAL A 176 -1.93 -0.20 2.64
N THR A 177 -2.04 -0.75 3.87
CA THR A 177 -1.58 -2.11 4.17
C THR A 177 -2.70 -3.12 4.32
N LYS A 178 -3.96 -2.69 4.49
CA LYS A 178 -5.11 -3.57 4.79
C LYS A 178 -6.28 -3.44 3.82
N GLY A 179 -6.32 -2.38 3.01
CA GLY A 179 -7.27 -2.27 1.91
C GLY A 179 -6.96 -3.32 0.83
N LEU A 180 -7.98 -4.03 0.39
CA LEU A 180 -7.88 -5.08 -0.62
C LEU A 180 -8.74 -4.70 -1.82
N TYR A 181 -8.09 -4.48 -2.95
CA TYR A 181 -8.71 -3.97 -4.17
C TYR A 181 -8.38 -4.84 -5.37
N PRO A 182 -9.30 -5.08 -6.29
CA PRO A 182 -8.94 -5.61 -7.59
C PRO A 182 -7.94 -4.63 -8.24
N PRO A 183 -6.84 -5.12 -8.82
CA PRO A 183 -5.82 -4.24 -9.39
C PRO A 183 -6.26 -3.54 -10.68
N GLY A 184 -7.29 -4.05 -11.35
CA GLY A 184 -7.68 -3.56 -12.66
C GLY A 184 -6.49 -3.53 -13.63
N SER A 185 -6.54 -2.64 -14.58
CA SER A 185 -5.48 -2.51 -15.59
C SER A 185 -4.09 -2.15 -15.07
N THR A 186 -3.92 -1.81 -13.78
CA THR A 186 -2.59 -1.62 -13.21
C THR A 186 -1.75 -2.90 -13.16
N ILE A 187 -2.39 -4.07 -13.31
CA ILE A 187 -1.70 -5.36 -13.37
C ILE A 187 -1.08 -5.65 -14.74
N LYS A 188 -1.55 -5.00 -15.83
CA LYS A 188 -1.17 -5.32 -17.20
C LYS A 188 0.33 -5.26 -17.50
N PRO A 189 1.13 -4.32 -16.96
CA PRO A 189 2.58 -4.36 -17.12
C PRO A 189 3.20 -5.67 -16.63
N PHE A 190 2.69 -6.25 -15.54
CA PHE A 190 3.19 -7.51 -14.99
C PHE A 190 2.74 -8.73 -15.81
N ILE A 191 1.53 -8.69 -16.38
CA ILE A 191 1.07 -9.71 -17.34
C ILE A 191 1.86 -9.63 -18.64
N ALA A 192 2.20 -8.42 -19.10
CA ALA A 192 3.09 -8.21 -20.23
C ALA A 192 4.49 -8.81 -19.99
N ILE A 193 5.06 -8.59 -18.80
CA ILE A 193 6.32 -9.24 -18.39
C ILE A 193 6.17 -10.77 -18.49
N ALA A 194 5.10 -11.34 -17.93
CA ALA A 194 4.85 -12.77 -18.01
C ALA A 194 4.81 -13.28 -19.48
N GLY A 195 4.16 -12.53 -20.37
CA GLY A 195 4.11 -12.82 -21.80
C GLY A 195 5.48 -12.83 -22.45
N LEU A 196 6.23 -11.76 -22.30
CA LEU A 196 7.56 -11.60 -22.89
C LEU A 196 8.57 -12.63 -22.35
N GLU A 197 8.54 -12.92 -21.05
CA GLU A 197 9.39 -13.94 -20.44
C GLU A 197 9.07 -15.36 -20.93
N ASN A 198 7.85 -15.60 -21.40
CA ASN A 198 7.43 -16.87 -22.01
C ASN A 198 7.47 -16.86 -23.56
N ASN A 199 8.11 -15.86 -24.18
CA ASN A 199 8.19 -15.67 -25.65
C ASN A 199 6.82 -15.53 -26.34
N LEU A 200 5.81 -15.00 -25.63
CA LEU A 200 4.49 -14.74 -26.17
C LEU A 200 4.36 -13.26 -26.55
N ARG A 201 3.82 -13.04 -27.74
CA ARG A 201 3.53 -11.69 -28.26
C ARG A 201 4.70 -10.71 -28.20
N VAL A 202 5.91 -11.24 -28.43
CA VAL A 202 7.13 -10.42 -28.51
C VAL A 202 7.06 -9.56 -29.77
N PRO A 203 7.35 -8.25 -29.70
CA PRO A 203 7.41 -7.41 -30.89
C PRO A 203 8.35 -8.01 -31.98
N PRO A 204 7.94 -7.96 -33.26
CA PRO A 204 6.89 -7.14 -33.88
C PRO A 204 5.48 -7.74 -33.88
N PHE A 205 5.15 -8.70 -33.02
CA PHE A 205 3.82 -9.30 -32.98
C PHE A 205 2.74 -8.23 -32.72
N GLN A 206 1.67 -8.27 -33.53
CA GLN A 206 0.53 -7.36 -33.42
C GLN A 206 -0.79 -8.12 -33.55
N ILE A 207 -1.86 -7.57 -32.97
CA ILE A 207 -3.23 -7.99 -33.23
C ILE A 207 -4.03 -6.82 -33.80
N ASN A 208 -5.10 -7.12 -34.52
CA ASN A 208 -6.16 -6.14 -34.76
C ASN A 208 -7.13 -6.18 -33.56
N ASP A 209 -7.28 -5.06 -32.84
CA ASP A 209 -8.22 -4.91 -31.72
C ASP A 209 -9.53 -4.31 -32.22
N PRO A 210 -10.61 -5.10 -32.39
CA PRO A 210 -11.92 -4.63 -32.85
C PRO A 210 -12.80 -4.11 -31.69
N GLY A 211 -12.29 -4.00 -30.45
CA GLY A 211 -13.07 -3.61 -29.28
C GLY A 211 -13.66 -4.77 -28.50
N PHE A 212 -13.40 -6.01 -28.89
CA PHE A 212 -13.85 -7.20 -28.18
C PHE A 212 -12.94 -8.40 -28.44
N PHE A 213 -13.04 -9.38 -27.58
CA PHE A 213 -12.36 -10.67 -27.67
C PHE A 213 -13.39 -11.81 -27.53
N THR A 214 -13.41 -12.71 -28.49
CA THR A 214 -14.22 -13.93 -28.42
C THR A 214 -13.32 -15.12 -28.14
N MET A 215 -13.66 -15.90 -27.12
CA MET A 215 -12.92 -17.11 -26.81
C MET A 215 -13.03 -18.16 -27.92
N PRO A 216 -11.94 -18.84 -28.27
CA PRO A 216 -11.99 -19.95 -29.23
C PRO A 216 -13.05 -20.99 -28.80
N ASN A 217 -13.86 -21.43 -29.76
CA ASN A 217 -14.91 -22.43 -29.56
C ASN A 217 -15.99 -22.08 -28.52
N GLN A 218 -16.20 -20.82 -28.24
CA GLN A 218 -17.24 -20.32 -27.34
C GLN A 218 -17.91 -19.08 -27.92
N SER A 219 -19.19 -18.90 -27.66
CA SER A 219 -19.94 -17.69 -28.05
C SER A 219 -19.71 -16.50 -27.09
N LYS A 220 -19.05 -16.74 -25.95
CA LYS A 220 -18.83 -15.71 -24.93
C LYS A 220 -17.83 -14.66 -25.43
N THR A 221 -18.27 -13.42 -25.48
CA THR A 221 -17.48 -12.25 -25.87
C THR A 221 -17.11 -11.40 -24.67
N PHE A 222 -15.87 -10.96 -24.60
CA PHE A 222 -15.36 -10.02 -23.61
C PHE A 222 -15.11 -8.67 -24.28
N ARG A 223 -15.71 -7.62 -23.77
CA ARG A 223 -15.61 -6.29 -24.36
C ARG A 223 -14.36 -5.56 -23.88
N ASN A 224 -13.76 -4.76 -24.78
CA ASN A 224 -12.74 -3.77 -24.43
C ASN A 224 -13.44 -2.55 -23.80
N TRP A 225 -12.73 -1.78 -22.99
CA TRP A 225 -13.22 -0.51 -22.46
C TRP A 225 -13.53 0.49 -23.59
N LYS A 226 -12.77 0.47 -24.69
CA LYS A 226 -13.06 1.21 -25.91
C LYS A 226 -13.80 0.30 -26.88
N ARG A 227 -15.06 0.59 -27.15
CA ARG A 227 -15.97 -0.27 -27.94
C ARG A 227 -15.52 -0.47 -29.37
N ASP A 228 -14.99 0.59 -29.99
CA ASP A 228 -14.51 0.57 -31.39
C ASP A 228 -13.09 0.01 -31.53
N GLY A 229 -12.51 -0.44 -30.42
CA GLY A 229 -11.16 -0.99 -30.36
C GLY A 229 -10.05 0.04 -30.64
N HIS A 230 -8.85 -0.47 -30.86
CA HIS A 230 -7.64 0.33 -31.02
C HIS A 230 -6.91 0.07 -32.36
N GLY A 231 -7.50 -0.74 -33.26
CA GLY A 231 -6.88 -1.15 -34.52
C GLY A 231 -5.64 -2.02 -34.29
N GLN A 232 -4.55 -1.79 -34.99
CA GLN A 232 -3.31 -2.53 -34.83
C GLN A 232 -2.66 -2.21 -33.49
N VAL A 233 -2.41 -3.26 -32.69
CA VAL A 233 -1.91 -3.16 -31.31
C VAL A 233 -0.79 -4.18 -31.10
N ASP A 234 0.40 -3.69 -30.78
CA ASP A 234 1.52 -4.46 -30.24
C ASP A 234 1.58 -4.40 -28.70
N MET A 235 2.61 -4.96 -28.09
CA MET A 235 2.78 -4.99 -26.65
C MET A 235 2.91 -3.58 -26.04
N VAL A 236 3.68 -2.70 -26.67
CA VAL A 236 3.92 -1.32 -26.20
C VAL A 236 2.62 -0.52 -26.25
N LYS A 237 1.96 -0.54 -27.40
CA LYS A 237 0.66 0.13 -27.59
C LYS A 237 -0.43 -0.46 -26.67
N ALA A 238 -0.43 -1.80 -26.45
CA ALA A 238 -1.40 -2.44 -25.56
C ALA A 238 -1.30 -1.92 -24.12
N ILE A 239 -0.10 -1.65 -23.62
CA ILE A 239 0.10 -1.03 -22.32
C ILE A 239 -0.35 0.44 -22.35
N ALA A 240 0.05 1.20 -23.36
CA ALA A 240 -0.22 2.62 -23.52
C ALA A 240 -1.72 2.95 -23.55
N VAL A 241 -2.48 2.25 -24.40
CA VAL A 241 -3.93 2.44 -24.55
C VAL A 241 -4.76 1.52 -23.66
N SER A 242 -4.09 0.67 -22.86
CA SER A 242 -4.77 -0.28 -21.97
C SER A 242 -5.72 -1.26 -22.70
N SER A 243 -5.34 -1.79 -23.88
CA SER A 243 -6.18 -2.70 -24.64
C SER A 243 -6.51 -3.97 -23.87
N ASP A 244 -7.78 -4.14 -23.47
CA ASP A 244 -8.25 -5.36 -22.82
C ASP A 244 -8.18 -6.54 -23.80
N THR A 245 -8.55 -6.33 -25.05
CA THR A 245 -8.53 -7.35 -26.11
C THR A 245 -7.17 -8.00 -26.26
N PHE A 246 -6.09 -7.21 -26.24
CA PHE A 246 -4.73 -7.73 -26.29
C PHE A 246 -4.44 -8.63 -25.07
N PHE A 247 -4.78 -8.16 -23.87
CA PHE A 247 -4.49 -8.87 -22.63
C PHE A 247 -5.40 -10.07 -22.40
N TYR A 248 -6.63 -10.08 -22.88
CA TYR A 248 -7.50 -11.26 -22.86
C TYR A 248 -6.84 -12.44 -23.60
N GLY A 249 -6.38 -12.21 -24.84
CA GLY A 249 -5.71 -13.24 -25.64
C GLY A 249 -4.39 -13.65 -25.01
N LEU A 250 -3.56 -12.72 -24.54
CA LEU A 250 -2.31 -13.02 -23.87
C LEU A 250 -2.54 -13.86 -22.60
N GLY A 251 -3.57 -13.53 -21.80
CA GLY A 251 -3.91 -14.30 -20.60
C GLY A 251 -4.33 -15.74 -20.90
N LEU A 252 -5.07 -15.94 -21.99
CA LEU A 252 -5.47 -17.27 -22.44
C LEU A 252 -4.25 -18.10 -22.89
N GLU A 253 -3.32 -17.48 -23.65
CA GLU A 253 -2.08 -18.11 -24.12
C GLU A 253 -1.12 -18.46 -22.98
N LEU A 254 -0.99 -17.58 -21.98
CA LEU A 254 -0.14 -17.79 -20.81
C LEU A 254 -0.68 -18.88 -19.88
N GLY A 255 -1.99 -18.87 -19.70
CA GLY A 255 -2.63 -19.62 -18.62
C GLY A 255 -2.41 -19.02 -17.24
N LEU A 256 -3.25 -19.45 -16.30
CA LEU A 256 -3.29 -18.91 -14.93
C LEU A 256 -1.96 -19.08 -14.18
N ASP A 257 -1.34 -20.24 -14.30
CA ASP A 257 -0.18 -20.60 -13.47
C ASP A 257 1.05 -19.73 -13.78
N LYS A 258 1.33 -19.46 -15.07
CA LYS A 258 2.44 -18.57 -15.48
C LYS A 258 2.19 -17.11 -15.09
N MET A 259 0.94 -16.64 -15.24
CA MET A 259 0.57 -15.30 -14.74
C MET A 259 0.81 -15.21 -13.24
N ASN A 260 0.32 -16.17 -12.47
CA ASN A 260 0.46 -16.20 -11.01
C ASN A 260 1.92 -16.31 -10.56
N GLN A 261 2.75 -17.05 -11.27
CA GLN A 261 4.18 -17.15 -11.00
C GLN A 261 4.85 -15.77 -11.10
N THR A 262 4.59 -15.02 -12.18
CA THR A 262 5.13 -13.68 -12.35
C THR A 262 4.57 -12.70 -11.30
N LEU A 263 3.27 -12.71 -11.05
CA LEU A 263 2.66 -11.84 -10.05
C LEU A 263 3.28 -12.05 -8.66
N LYS A 264 3.46 -13.31 -8.25
CA LYS A 264 4.11 -13.64 -6.96
C LYS A 264 5.57 -13.20 -6.92
N ALA A 265 6.33 -13.36 -8.01
CA ALA A 265 7.71 -12.88 -8.11
C ALA A 265 7.83 -11.36 -7.93
N TYR A 266 6.84 -10.61 -8.38
CA TYR A 266 6.76 -9.16 -8.15
C TYR A 266 6.20 -8.79 -6.76
N GLY A 267 5.78 -9.77 -5.94
CA GLY A 267 5.38 -9.60 -4.55
C GLY A 267 3.86 -9.54 -4.33
N PHE A 268 3.04 -9.73 -5.35
CA PHE A 268 1.60 -9.86 -5.16
C PHE A 268 1.26 -11.18 -4.45
N GLY A 269 0.24 -11.14 -3.60
CA GLY A 269 -0.15 -12.29 -2.78
C GLY A 269 0.73 -12.52 -1.54
N HIS A 270 1.70 -11.64 -1.28
CA HIS A 270 2.61 -11.70 -0.14
C HIS A 270 2.72 -10.33 0.56
N LYS A 271 3.07 -10.36 1.85
CA LYS A 271 3.40 -9.12 2.57
C LYS A 271 4.66 -8.49 1.97
N THR A 272 4.66 -7.17 1.86
CA THR A 272 5.86 -6.43 1.43
C THR A 272 6.95 -6.39 2.51
N GLY A 273 6.55 -6.64 3.76
CA GLY A 273 7.43 -6.56 4.91
C GLY A 273 7.59 -5.13 5.46
N VAL A 274 6.69 -4.21 5.07
CA VAL A 274 6.66 -2.87 5.67
C VAL A 274 6.56 -2.95 7.20
N ASP A 275 7.20 -2.02 7.85
CA ASP A 275 7.30 -1.95 9.31
C ASP A 275 6.02 -1.41 9.98
N ILE A 276 4.86 -1.82 9.46
CA ILE A 276 3.53 -1.66 10.08
C ILE A 276 2.89 -3.02 10.31
N LEU A 277 2.37 -3.23 11.51
CA LEU A 277 1.78 -4.52 11.88
C LEU A 277 0.39 -4.73 11.27
N GLY A 278 0.12 -5.99 10.93
CA GLY A 278 -1.19 -6.40 10.40
C GLY A 278 -1.37 -6.18 8.91
N GLU A 279 -0.28 -6.01 8.15
CA GLU A 279 -0.28 -6.01 6.69
C GLU A 279 -0.99 -7.25 6.14
N LYS A 280 -1.82 -7.06 5.12
CA LYS A 280 -2.53 -8.14 4.40
C LYS A 280 -1.68 -8.68 3.25
N ASN A 281 -1.80 -9.97 2.99
CA ASN A 281 -1.08 -10.63 1.90
C ASN A 281 -1.62 -10.27 0.50
N GLY A 282 -2.81 -9.68 0.41
CA GLY A 282 -3.52 -9.70 -0.87
C GLY A 282 -3.99 -11.12 -1.24
N LEU A 283 -4.37 -11.30 -2.49
CA LEU A 283 -4.80 -12.58 -3.01
C LEU A 283 -4.38 -12.71 -4.49
N VAL A 284 -3.55 -13.67 -4.80
CA VAL A 284 -3.32 -14.17 -6.16
C VAL A 284 -4.02 -15.52 -6.23
N ALA A 285 -5.27 -15.49 -6.70
CA ALA A 285 -6.14 -16.66 -6.69
C ALA A 285 -5.64 -17.72 -7.68
N ASN A 286 -5.79 -18.99 -7.29
CA ASN A 286 -5.48 -20.16 -8.11
C ASN A 286 -6.62 -21.16 -8.08
N LYS A 287 -6.49 -22.26 -8.82
CA LYS A 287 -7.52 -23.31 -8.93
C LYS A 287 -7.88 -23.90 -7.57
N GLU A 288 -6.88 -24.21 -6.75
CA GLU A 288 -7.04 -24.80 -5.42
C GLU A 288 -7.76 -23.83 -4.47
N TRP A 289 -7.39 -22.55 -4.52
CA TRP A 289 -8.07 -21.51 -3.75
C TRP A 289 -9.56 -21.43 -4.11
N LYS A 290 -9.89 -21.46 -5.40
CA LYS A 290 -11.30 -21.41 -5.85
C LYS A 290 -12.09 -22.62 -5.39
N ILE A 291 -11.58 -23.83 -5.55
CA ILE A 291 -12.20 -25.06 -5.07
C ILE A 291 -12.47 -24.96 -3.55
N LYS A 292 -11.45 -24.53 -2.80
CA LYS A 292 -11.55 -24.42 -1.33
C LYS A 292 -12.59 -23.39 -0.88
N ASN A 293 -12.61 -22.20 -1.49
CA ASN A 293 -13.35 -21.05 -0.98
C ASN A 293 -14.68 -20.81 -1.70
N LYS A 294 -14.84 -21.26 -2.97
CA LYS A 294 -16.05 -21.07 -3.77
C LYS A 294 -16.77 -22.38 -4.07
N LYS A 295 -16.13 -23.54 -3.79
CA LYS A 295 -16.65 -24.88 -4.09
C LYS A 295 -16.91 -25.13 -5.59
N GLU A 296 -16.15 -24.45 -6.43
CA GLU A 296 -16.27 -24.47 -7.88
C GLU A 296 -14.90 -24.68 -8.54
N ARG A 297 -14.91 -25.29 -9.74
CA ARG A 297 -13.72 -25.39 -10.57
C ARG A 297 -13.34 -24.03 -11.18
N TRP A 298 -12.11 -23.88 -11.63
CA TRP A 298 -11.65 -22.73 -12.39
C TRP A 298 -12.11 -22.84 -13.85
N TYR A 299 -12.61 -21.73 -14.41
CA TYR A 299 -13.03 -21.66 -15.80
C TYR A 299 -12.06 -20.82 -16.62
N ALA A 300 -11.92 -21.14 -17.92
CA ALA A 300 -11.02 -20.40 -18.82
C ALA A 300 -11.35 -18.88 -18.91
N GLY A 301 -12.62 -18.51 -18.86
CA GLY A 301 -13.05 -17.12 -18.81
C GLY A 301 -12.55 -16.34 -17.60
N GLU A 302 -12.31 -17.01 -16.46
CA GLU A 302 -11.74 -16.39 -15.28
C GLU A 302 -10.24 -16.09 -15.45
N THR A 303 -9.52 -16.94 -16.21
CA THR A 303 -8.14 -16.68 -16.61
C THR A 303 -8.05 -15.42 -17.48
N VAL A 304 -8.95 -15.28 -18.43
CA VAL A 304 -9.07 -14.10 -19.30
C VAL A 304 -9.29 -12.83 -18.50
N ILE A 305 -10.25 -12.85 -17.55
CA ILE A 305 -10.56 -11.70 -16.70
C ILE A 305 -9.40 -11.38 -15.73
N THR A 306 -8.71 -12.40 -15.23
CA THR A 306 -7.53 -12.23 -14.35
C THR A 306 -6.41 -11.46 -15.07
N ALA A 307 -6.23 -11.64 -16.37
CA ALA A 307 -5.19 -10.95 -17.15
C ALA A 307 -5.38 -9.42 -17.23
N ILE A 308 -6.58 -8.93 -16.98
CA ILE A 308 -6.87 -7.48 -16.90
C ILE A 308 -7.07 -6.99 -15.46
N GLY A 309 -6.76 -7.83 -14.47
CA GLY A 309 -6.80 -7.46 -13.06
C GLY A 309 -8.19 -7.42 -12.44
N GLN A 310 -9.15 -8.10 -13.05
CA GLN A 310 -10.49 -8.30 -12.51
C GLN A 310 -10.63 -9.72 -11.92
N GLY A 311 -11.80 -10.05 -11.40
CA GLY A 311 -12.07 -11.36 -10.80
C GLY A 311 -11.60 -11.47 -9.35
N PHE A 312 -10.87 -12.55 -9.01
CA PHE A 312 -10.55 -12.86 -7.61
C PHE A 312 -9.23 -12.26 -7.08
N THR A 313 -8.40 -11.71 -7.96
CA THR A 313 -7.11 -11.12 -7.54
C THR A 313 -7.34 -9.84 -6.74
N LEU A 314 -6.74 -9.78 -5.55
CA LEU A 314 -6.83 -8.61 -4.66
C LEU A 314 -5.42 -8.17 -4.23
N VAL A 315 -5.17 -6.88 -4.31
CA VAL A 315 -3.89 -6.28 -3.96
C VAL A 315 -4.06 -5.15 -2.94
N THR A 316 -3.00 -4.86 -2.20
CA THR A 316 -2.95 -3.66 -1.37
C THR A 316 -2.24 -2.53 -2.11
N PRO A 317 -2.52 -1.25 -1.78
CA PRO A 317 -1.82 -0.10 -2.35
C PRO A 317 -0.30 -0.19 -2.20
N ILE A 318 0.20 -0.67 -1.07
CA ILE A 318 1.64 -0.83 -0.86
C ILE A 318 2.23 -1.94 -1.74
N GLN A 319 1.50 -3.01 -2.03
CA GLN A 319 1.94 -4.02 -3.00
C GLN A 319 2.07 -3.44 -4.40
N LEU A 320 1.12 -2.60 -4.83
CA LEU A 320 1.21 -1.91 -6.13
C LEU A 320 2.43 -1.00 -6.21
N ALA A 321 2.68 -0.17 -5.19
CA ALA A 321 3.86 0.70 -5.13
C ALA A 321 5.15 -0.12 -5.15
N ASN A 322 5.21 -1.16 -4.35
CA ASN A 322 6.35 -2.08 -4.23
C ASN A 322 6.67 -2.80 -5.55
N ALA A 323 5.65 -3.34 -6.21
CA ALA A 323 5.81 -4.01 -7.50
C ALA A 323 6.23 -3.01 -8.60
N THR A 324 5.68 -1.79 -8.59
CA THR A 324 6.04 -0.72 -9.52
C THR A 324 7.49 -0.28 -9.33
N ALA A 325 8.01 -0.22 -8.09
CA ALA A 325 9.40 0.08 -7.81
C ALA A 325 10.36 -0.94 -8.47
N LYS A 326 9.98 -2.21 -8.51
CA LYS A 326 10.76 -3.25 -9.18
C LYS A 326 10.81 -3.09 -10.71
N ILE A 327 9.74 -2.53 -11.33
CA ILE A 327 9.78 -2.15 -12.74
C ILE A 327 10.66 -0.93 -12.96
N ALA A 328 10.61 0.06 -12.08
CA ALA A 328 11.38 1.29 -12.18
C ALA A 328 12.89 1.04 -12.13
N LEU A 329 13.36 0.12 -11.30
CA LEU A 329 14.78 -0.21 -11.12
C LEU A 329 15.36 -0.96 -12.33
N PRO A 330 16.59 -0.64 -12.77
CA PRO A 330 17.27 -1.41 -13.79
C PRO A 330 17.66 -2.80 -13.26
N ASN A 331 17.25 -3.86 -13.97
CA ASN A 331 17.65 -5.26 -13.72
C ASN A 331 17.43 -5.76 -12.29
N ASN A 332 16.47 -5.21 -11.57
CA ASN A 332 16.13 -5.57 -10.18
C ASN A 332 17.32 -5.52 -9.20
N GLN A 333 18.36 -4.73 -9.52
CA GLN A 333 19.52 -4.61 -8.64
C GLN A 333 19.19 -3.77 -7.42
N ASN A 334 19.65 -4.23 -6.25
CA ASN A 334 19.55 -3.52 -4.97
C ASN A 334 18.12 -3.14 -4.53
N TYR A 335 17.13 -3.97 -4.88
CA TYR A 335 15.78 -3.76 -4.38
C TYR A 335 15.76 -3.83 -2.83
N VAL A 336 15.14 -2.83 -2.21
CA VAL A 336 14.92 -2.75 -0.76
C VAL A 336 13.42 -2.71 -0.48
N SER A 337 12.95 -3.53 0.46
CA SER A 337 11.54 -3.56 0.84
C SER A 337 11.07 -2.23 1.44
N PRO A 338 9.81 -1.83 1.20
CA PRO A 338 9.25 -0.60 1.75
C PRO A 338 9.40 -0.52 3.26
N HIS A 339 9.79 0.64 3.77
CA HIS A 339 9.95 0.88 5.20
C HIS A 339 9.75 2.34 5.58
N LEU A 340 9.49 2.56 6.85
CA LEU A 340 9.27 3.87 7.45
C LEU A 340 10.41 4.30 8.37
N LEU A 341 11.12 3.36 9.00
CA LEU A 341 12.23 3.67 9.90
C LEU A 341 13.52 3.96 9.11
N LEU A 342 14.18 5.10 9.38
CA LEU A 342 15.45 5.48 8.74
C LEU A 342 16.69 4.84 9.36
N ASN A 343 16.61 4.26 10.55
CA ASN A 343 17.78 3.78 11.28
C ASN A 343 18.37 2.50 10.66
N SER A 344 19.59 2.59 10.13
CA SER A 344 20.26 1.59 9.29
C SER A 344 20.57 0.25 9.98
N ASN A 345 20.77 0.23 11.30
CA ASN A 345 21.18 -0.99 12.01
C ASN A 345 20.07 -2.04 12.12
N GLN A 346 18.82 -1.61 12.10
CA GLN A 346 17.65 -2.51 12.15
C GLN A 346 17.20 -2.97 10.77
N LEU A 347 17.47 -2.18 9.73
CA LEU A 347 17.22 -2.54 8.33
C LEU A 347 18.09 -3.74 7.88
N LYS A 348 19.30 -3.89 8.42
CA LYS A 348 20.21 -5.00 8.10
C LYS A 348 19.68 -6.39 8.47
N GLN A 349 18.68 -6.48 9.36
CA GLN A 349 18.06 -7.75 9.76
C GLN A 349 16.88 -8.15 8.87
N ARG A 350 16.53 -7.34 7.86
CA ARG A 350 15.40 -7.64 6.96
C ARG A 350 15.84 -8.61 5.88
N ASN A 351 14.99 -9.60 5.61
CA ASN A 351 15.22 -10.56 4.53
C ASN A 351 14.58 -10.06 3.23
N ASP A 352 15.20 -9.06 2.60
CA ASP A 352 14.70 -8.41 1.39
C ASP A 352 14.80 -9.28 0.13
N LYS A 353 15.49 -10.41 0.21
CA LYS A 353 15.67 -11.34 -0.93
C LYS A 353 14.44 -12.17 -1.27
N LEU A 354 13.44 -12.24 -0.36
CA LEU A 354 12.30 -13.15 -0.50
C LEU A 354 11.41 -12.90 -1.73
N TYR A 355 11.40 -11.68 -2.27
CA TYR A 355 10.49 -11.28 -3.36
C TYR A 355 11.21 -10.45 -4.43
N THR A 356 12.50 -10.71 -4.64
CA THR A 356 13.23 -10.12 -5.76
C THR A 356 12.87 -10.93 -7.02
N PRO A 357 12.28 -10.33 -8.06
CA PRO A 357 12.01 -11.05 -9.28
C PRO A 357 13.32 -11.59 -9.90
N PRO A 358 13.26 -12.71 -10.62
CA PRO A 358 14.40 -13.17 -11.37
C PRO A 358 14.83 -12.13 -12.42
N PRO A 359 16.09 -12.13 -12.87
CA PRO A 359 16.51 -11.28 -13.97
C PRO A 359 15.64 -11.51 -15.19
N ASN A 360 15.19 -10.42 -15.81
CA ASN A 360 14.37 -10.48 -17.01
C ASN A 360 15.24 -10.75 -18.25
N LYS A 361 14.64 -11.33 -19.29
CA LYS A 361 15.25 -11.48 -20.61
C LYS A 361 15.66 -10.11 -21.17
N LYS A 362 16.65 -10.12 -22.04
CA LYS A 362 17.07 -8.94 -22.79
C LYS A 362 15.85 -8.31 -23.49
N ASN A 363 15.66 -7.01 -23.34
CA ASN A 363 14.58 -6.19 -23.90
C ASN A 363 13.20 -6.32 -23.22
N THR A 364 12.88 -7.30 -22.37
CA THR A 364 11.57 -7.34 -21.68
C THR A 364 11.27 -6.01 -21.00
N MET A 365 12.18 -5.55 -20.14
CA MET A 365 11.97 -4.32 -19.38
C MET A 365 11.98 -3.06 -20.26
N SER A 366 12.65 -3.08 -21.42
CA SER A 366 12.60 -1.97 -22.38
C SER A 366 11.19 -1.77 -22.92
N TYR A 367 10.56 -2.84 -23.42
CA TYR A 367 9.16 -2.78 -23.92
C TYR A 367 8.16 -2.36 -22.84
N ILE A 368 8.34 -2.87 -21.61
CA ILE A 368 7.46 -2.51 -20.48
C ILE A 368 7.58 -1.01 -20.14
N LYS A 369 8.80 -0.51 -20.02
CA LYS A 369 9.07 0.91 -19.70
C LYS A 369 8.57 1.82 -20.81
N GLU A 370 8.84 1.48 -22.06
CA GLU A 370 8.35 2.21 -23.24
C GLU A 370 6.82 2.26 -23.26
N GLY A 371 6.14 1.13 -23.01
CA GLY A 371 4.68 1.08 -22.91
C GLY A 371 4.13 1.93 -21.76
N MET A 372 4.79 1.92 -20.60
CA MET A 372 4.40 2.75 -19.46
C MET A 372 4.68 4.24 -19.69
N GLU A 373 5.72 4.61 -20.41
CA GLU A 373 6.01 5.99 -20.82
C GLU A 373 4.96 6.48 -21.83
N ALA A 374 4.57 5.63 -22.78
CA ALA A 374 3.56 5.94 -23.77
C ALA A 374 2.14 6.15 -23.20
N VAL A 375 1.86 5.66 -21.98
CA VAL A 375 0.59 5.96 -21.27
C VAL A 375 0.37 7.47 -21.11
N THR A 376 1.44 8.25 -20.94
CA THR A 376 1.38 9.71 -20.77
C THR A 376 1.65 10.48 -22.06
N ASP A 377 1.82 9.81 -23.20
CA ASP A 377 1.91 10.44 -24.53
C ASP A 377 0.54 10.66 -25.16
N SER A 378 0.52 11.39 -26.30
CA SER A 378 -0.69 11.57 -27.08
C SER A 378 -1.28 10.22 -27.47
N GLY A 379 -2.56 10.01 -27.17
CA GLY A 379 -3.27 8.75 -27.40
C GLY A 379 -3.17 7.73 -26.25
N GLY A 380 -2.30 7.94 -25.26
CA GLY A 380 -2.26 7.13 -24.05
C GLY A 380 -3.37 7.46 -23.05
N THR A 381 -3.66 6.54 -22.12
CA THR A 381 -4.78 6.67 -21.17
C THR A 381 -4.59 7.76 -20.11
N ALA A 382 -3.40 8.35 -20.01
CA ALA A 382 -3.09 9.50 -19.15
C ALA A 382 -2.40 10.63 -19.94
N ALA A 383 -2.81 10.88 -21.19
CA ALA A 383 -2.25 11.90 -22.07
C ALA A 383 -2.33 13.31 -21.48
N PHE A 384 -3.24 13.60 -20.56
CA PHE A 384 -3.34 14.87 -19.85
C PHE A 384 -2.11 15.14 -18.95
N LEU A 385 -1.28 14.14 -18.66
CA LEU A 385 0.00 14.28 -17.95
C LEU A 385 1.18 14.58 -18.88
N LYS A 386 0.93 14.70 -20.21
CA LYS A 386 1.96 15.02 -21.19
C LYS A 386 2.49 16.43 -20.97
N GLY A 387 3.80 16.57 -21.08
CA GLY A 387 4.49 17.85 -20.88
C GLY A 387 4.96 18.05 -19.44
N GLY A 388 5.74 19.12 -19.23
CA GLY A 388 6.42 19.41 -17.97
C GLY A 388 7.91 19.06 -18.02
N SER A 389 8.61 19.35 -16.91
CA SER A 389 10.06 19.25 -16.81
C SER A 389 10.59 17.81 -16.75
N TYR A 390 9.70 16.81 -16.62
CA TYR A 390 10.07 15.40 -16.49
C TYR A 390 9.01 14.49 -17.11
N LYS A 391 9.44 13.33 -17.59
CA LYS A 391 8.57 12.29 -18.13
C LYS A 391 8.11 11.36 -17.02
N ILE A 392 6.82 10.99 -17.04
CA ILE A 392 6.21 10.02 -16.14
C ILE A 392 5.98 8.72 -16.91
N ALA A 393 6.38 7.59 -16.33
CA ALA A 393 5.97 6.27 -16.76
C ALA A 393 4.84 5.79 -15.84
N ALA A 394 3.70 5.39 -16.42
CA ALA A 394 2.48 5.16 -15.64
C ALA A 394 1.63 4.00 -16.17
N LYS A 395 0.65 3.60 -15.37
CA LYS A 395 -0.48 2.78 -15.79
C LYS A 395 -1.74 3.18 -15.04
N THR A 396 -2.78 3.54 -15.78
CA THR A 396 -4.12 3.75 -15.24
C THR A 396 -4.82 2.41 -14.98
N GLY A 397 -5.69 2.36 -14.00
CA GLY A 397 -6.54 1.22 -13.71
C GLY A 397 -7.93 1.67 -13.31
N THR A 398 -8.90 0.85 -13.65
CA THR A 398 -10.29 0.97 -13.20
C THR A 398 -10.69 -0.41 -12.71
N ALA A 399 -11.15 -0.49 -11.45
CA ALA A 399 -11.54 -1.75 -10.84
C ALA A 399 -13.04 -1.73 -10.57
N GLN A 400 -13.78 -2.60 -11.25
CA GLN A 400 -15.22 -2.72 -11.09
C GLN A 400 -15.59 -3.17 -9.68
N VAL A 401 -16.48 -2.41 -9.05
CA VAL A 401 -17.02 -2.71 -7.70
C VAL A 401 -18.30 -3.53 -7.83
N PHE A 402 -19.08 -3.33 -8.89
CA PHE A 402 -20.35 -3.96 -9.11
C PHE A 402 -20.43 -4.56 -10.51
N GLY A 403 -20.88 -5.81 -10.61
CA GLY A 403 -21.15 -6.49 -11.88
C GLY A 403 -22.67 -6.56 -12.11
N LEU A 404 -23.15 -5.97 -13.18
CA LEU A 404 -24.56 -6.12 -13.59
C LEU A 404 -24.79 -7.51 -14.18
N ALA A 405 -25.68 -8.28 -13.58
CA ALA A 405 -26.19 -9.50 -14.16
C ALA A 405 -27.17 -9.14 -15.31
N GLY A 406 -26.62 -9.03 -16.54
CA GLY A 406 -27.46 -8.95 -17.75
C GLY A 406 -27.86 -7.54 -18.23
N GLY A 407 -27.27 -6.46 -17.73
CA GLY A 407 -27.50 -5.08 -18.20
C GLY A 407 -26.28 -4.44 -18.83
N GLU A 408 -26.50 -3.32 -19.54
CA GLU A 408 -25.40 -2.49 -20.03
C GLU A 408 -24.81 -1.67 -18.87
N TYR A 409 -23.49 -1.79 -18.66
CA TYR A 409 -22.81 -1.06 -17.61
C TYR A 409 -22.49 0.36 -18.10
N VAL A 410 -23.20 1.36 -17.54
CA VAL A 410 -22.95 2.79 -17.74
C VAL A 410 -22.58 3.38 -16.38
N GLU A 411 -21.30 3.74 -16.20
CA GLU A 411 -20.77 4.20 -14.91
C GLU A 411 -21.41 5.51 -14.45
N GLU A 412 -21.74 6.37 -15.39
CA GLU A 412 -22.34 7.68 -15.12
C GLU A 412 -23.71 7.58 -14.44
N ASP A 413 -24.45 6.51 -14.71
CA ASP A 413 -25.78 6.25 -14.13
C ASP A 413 -25.73 5.60 -12.74
N LEU A 414 -24.53 5.22 -12.25
CA LEU A 414 -24.39 4.55 -10.97
C LEU A 414 -24.34 5.54 -9.81
N PRO A 415 -24.98 5.23 -8.68
CA PRO A 415 -24.76 5.93 -7.43
C PRO A 415 -23.26 5.96 -7.07
N GLU A 416 -22.79 7.06 -6.49
CA GLU A 416 -21.37 7.28 -6.22
C GLU A 416 -20.69 6.07 -5.54
N HIS A 417 -21.37 5.43 -4.58
CA HIS A 417 -20.81 4.30 -3.82
C HIS A 417 -20.70 2.99 -4.62
N LEU A 418 -21.26 2.92 -5.82
CA LEU A 418 -21.17 1.79 -6.76
C LEU A 418 -20.24 2.05 -7.92
N LYS A 419 -19.76 3.30 -8.09
CA LYS A 419 -18.76 3.62 -9.11
C LYS A 419 -17.48 2.82 -8.91
N ASP A 420 -16.75 2.64 -9.99
CA ASP A 420 -15.50 1.91 -10.02
C ASP A 420 -14.42 2.55 -9.15
N HIS A 421 -13.50 1.76 -8.65
CA HIS A 421 -12.31 2.30 -8.03
C HIS A 421 -11.32 2.78 -9.09
N ALA A 422 -10.84 4.00 -8.93
CA ALA A 422 -9.80 4.57 -9.76
C ALA A 422 -8.41 4.23 -9.21
N LEU A 423 -7.57 3.61 -10.05
CA LEU A 423 -6.22 3.22 -9.68
C LEU A 423 -5.20 3.88 -10.61
N PHE A 424 -4.03 4.16 -10.06
CA PHE A 424 -2.91 4.71 -10.82
C PHE A 424 -1.59 4.27 -10.19
N ILE A 425 -0.71 3.71 -11.00
CA ILE A 425 0.68 3.44 -10.63
C ILE A 425 1.61 4.20 -11.55
N ALA A 426 2.68 4.76 -11.00
CA ALA A 426 3.63 5.52 -11.80
C ALA A 426 4.98 5.63 -11.11
N TYR A 427 5.99 5.96 -11.90
CA TYR A 427 7.29 6.41 -11.41
C TYR A 427 7.81 7.57 -12.26
N ALA A 428 8.59 8.44 -11.65
CA ALA A 428 9.18 9.60 -12.30
C ALA A 428 10.53 10.00 -11.66
N PRO A 429 11.44 10.63 -12.44
CA PRO A 429 11.46 10.72 -13.90
C PRO A 429 11.61 9.33 -14.55
N ALA A 430 11.02 9.10 -15.72
CA ALA A 430 10.99 7.77 -16.34
C ALA A 430 12.38 7.13 -16.56
N LYS A 431 13.37 7.92 -16.99
CA LYS A 431 14.74 7.45 -17.26
C LYS A 431 15.61 7.29 -16.00
N LYS A 432 15.38 8.10 -14.97
CA LYS A 432 16.11 8.09 -13.69
C LYS A 432 15.11 8.19 -12.54
N PRO A 433 14.38 7.11 -12.23
CA PRO A 433 13.31 7.12 -11.25
C PRO A 433 13.79 7.59 -9.87
N LYS A 434 13.15 8.62 -9.34
CA LYS A 434 13.40 9.13 -7.98
C LYS A 434 12.23 8.81 -7.04
N LEU A 435 11.02 8.72 -7.58
CA LEU A 435 9.79 8.49 -6.83
C LEU A 435 8.89 7.51 -7.56
N VAL A 436 8.28 6.60 -6.82
CA VAL A 436 7.21 5.72 -7.25
C VAL A 436 5.95 6.08 -6.49
N VAL A 437 4.82 6.16 -7.17
CA VAL A 437 3.52 6.48 -6.57
C VAL A 437 2.49 5.44 -6.98
N ALA A 438 1.74 4.92 -5.99
CA ALA A 438 0.52 4.16 -6.22
C ALA A 438 -0.65 4.88 -5.56
N VAL A 439 -1.71 5.11 -6.30
CA VAL A 439 -2.93 5.80 -5.85
C VAL A 439 -4.14 4.92 -6.10
N ILE A 440 -5.00 4.81 -5.10
CA ILE A 440 -6.35 4.22 -5.22
C ILE A 440 -7.35 5.23 -4.67
N VAL A 441 -8.33 5.59 -5.49
CA VAL A 441 -9.48 6.40 -5.07
C VAL A 441 -10.71 5.50 -5.11
N GLU A 442 -11.28 5.22 -3.94
CA GLU A 442 -12.51 4.41 -3.84
C GLU A 442 -13.68 5.15 -4.52
N ASN A 443 -14.38 4.43 -5.38
CA ASN A 443 -15.54 4.95 -6.14
C ASN A 443 -15.23 6.22 -6.95
N GLY A 444 -13.96 6.34 -7.39
CA GLY A 444 -13.48 7.53 -8.11
C GLY A 444 -13.67 7.46 -9.62
N GLY A 445 -14.22 6.36 -10.15
CA GLY A 445 -14.40 6.16 -11.57
C GLY A 445 -13.09 5.85 -12.30
N SER A 446 -12.73 6.64 -13.28
CA SER A 446 -11.54 6.39 -14.09
C SER A 446 -10.22 6.70 -13.37
N GLY A 447 -9.27 5.77 -13.47
CA GLY A 447 -7.92 5.96 -12.94
C GLY A 447 -7.18 7.17 -13.51
N GLY A 448 -7.40 7.47 -14.77
CA GLY A 448 -6.84 8.65 -15.44
C GLY A 448 -7.34 9.94 -14.84
N SER A 449 -8.66 10.13 -14.72
CA SER A 449 -9.26 11.38 -14.28
C SER A 449 -9.22 11.63 -12.78
N ALA A 450 -9.31 10.59 -11.94
CA ALA A 450 -9.36 10.74 -10.48
C ALA A 450 -8.01 10.52 -9.79
N ALA A 451 -7.30 9.42 -10.10
CA ALA A 451 -6.07 9.05 -9.41
C ALA A 451 -4.81 9.69 -10.03
N GLY A 452 -4.77 9.85 -11.34
CA GLY A 452 -3.63 10.46 -12.06
C GLY A 452 -3.30 11.89 -11.63
N PRO A 453 -4.26 12.82 -11.52
CA PRO A 453 -4.01 14.18 -11.05
C PRO A 453 -3.44 14.25 -9.62
N ILE A 454 -3.85 13.32 -8.74
CA ILE A 454 -3.30 13.22 -7.38
C ILE A 454 -1.81 12.85 -7.46
N ALA A 455 -1.48 11.82 -8.24
CA ALA A 455 -0.09 11.40 -8.44
C ALA A 455 0.77 12.53 -9.03
N LYS A 456 0.24 13.28 -10.00
CA LYS A 456 0.94 14.41 -10.63
C LYS A 456 1.33 15.48 -9.61
N LYS A 457 0.40 15.88 -8.75
CA LYS A 457 0.67 16.89 -7.70
C LYS A 457 1.78 16.43 -6.74
N VAL A 458 1.82 15.13 -6.41
CA VAL A 458 2.88 14.55 -5.57
C VAL A 458 4.22 14.55 -6.28
N PHE A 459 4.26 14.16 -7.56
CA PHE A 459 5.48 14.24 -8.37
C PHE A 459 5.99 15.67 -8.53
N ASP A 460 5.10 16.62 -8.84
CA ASP A 460 5.47 18.03 -9.00
C ASP A 460 6.11 18.57 -7.72
N HIS A 461 5.49 18.34 -6.57
CA HIS A 461 6.05 18.78 -5.31
C HIS A 461 7.43 18.17 -5.06
N TYR A 462 7.57 16.85 -5.20
CA TYR A 462 8.82 16.17 -4.88
C TYR A 462 9.97 16.49 -5.85
N LEU A 463 9.65 16.61 -7.14
CA LEU A 463 10.68 16.75 -8.18
C LEU A 463 11.02 18.20 -8.52
N LEU A 464 10.11 19.16 -8.29
CA LEU A 464 10.29 20.55 -8.69
C LEU A 464 10.57 21.49 -7.51
N SER A 465 10.10 21.17 -6.27
CA SER A 465 10.34 22.03 -5.09
C SER A 465 11.77 21.92 -4.54
N ASN A 466 12.55 20.95 -4.99
CA ASN A 466 13.94 20.73 -4.59
C ASN A 466 14.95 21.13 -5.70
N GLN A 467 14.51 21.91 -6.68
CA GLN A 467 15.34 22.59 -7.66
C GLN A 467 15.44 24.06 -7.26
#